data_9bb26fb17f2ddb7e91c19f5db613d89a
#
_entry.id   9bb26fb17f2ddb7e91c19f5db613d89a
#
_cell.length_a   1.000
_cell.length_b   1.000
_cell.length_c   1.000
_cell.angle_alpha   90.00
_cell.angle_beta   90.00
_cell.angle_gamma   90.00
#
_symmetry.space_group_name_H-M   'P 1'
#
loop_
_entity.id
_entity.type
_entity.pdbx_description
1 polymer ?
#
loop_
_entity_poly.entity_id
_entity_poly.type
_entity_poly.pdbx_seq_one_letter_code
_entity_poly.pdbx_strand_id
1 'polypeptide(L)'
;CSASEMAFSSCNVMRLENARDDGSKRAKIAVYITEHFDDALSAILIGNNIVNISASSLATILVTRAFGDMYVGVGTGILTLLVLIFGEITPKTSATLYSETMALRFAKPIYMIMQVLTPVIFIVDKLSQGVLRLLHVDPNKKQDAITEDELRTIVEVSHEEVQL
;
A
#
# COMPACT_ATOMS: atom_id res chain seq x y z
N CYS A 1 0.75 8.31 2.16
CA CYS A 1 1.11 6.97 1.63
C CYS A 1 0.47 5.85 2.44
N SER A 2 0.65 5.82 3.77
CA SER A 2 0.13 4.76 4.65
C SER A 2 -1.40 4.61 4.61
N ALA A 3 -2.15 5.73 4.59
CA ALA A 3 -3.61 5.71 4.44
C ALA A 3 -4.06 5.20 3.05
N SER A 4 -3.31 5.48 1.99
CA SER A 4 -3.66 5.00 0.64
C SER A 4 -3.49 3.50 0.49
N GLU A 5 -2.46 2.91 1.08
CA GLU A 5 -2.27 1.46 1.16
C GLU A 5 -3.51 0.79 1.75
N MET A 6 -3.93 1.24 2.94
CA MET A 6 -5.09 0.68 3.63
C MET A 6 -6.40 0.94 2.86
N ALA A 7 -6.56 2.10 2.24
CA ALA A 7 -7.73 2.43 1.46
C ALA A 7 -7.91 1.47 0.27
N PHE A 8 -6.85 1.21 -0.50
CA PHE A 8 -6.91 0.28 -1.63
C PHE A 8 -6.98 -1.19 -1.22
N SER A 9 -6.34 -1.58 -0.12
CA SER A 9 -6.40 -2.93 0.43
C SER A 9 -7.80 -3.29 0.98
N SER A 10 -8.52 -2.30 1.53
CA SER A 10 -9.82 -2.50 2.20
C SER A 10 -11.02 -2.05 1.35
N CYS A 11 -10.82 -1.52 0.14
CA CYS A 11 -11.92 -1.05 -0.70
C CYS A 11 -12.65 -2.23 -1.37
N ASN A 12 -13.96 -2.03 -1.59
CA ASN A 12 -14.75 -2.96 -2.38
C ASN A 12 -14.59 -2.66 -3.86
N VAL A 13 -13.88 -3.55 -4.59
CA VAL A 13 -13.58 -3.40 -6.02
C VAL A 13 -14.86 -3.27 -6.85
N MET A 14 -15.90 -4.05 -6.54
CA MET A 14 -17.16 -4.04 -7.25
C MET A 14 -17.87 -2.67 -7.19
N ARG A 15 -17.75 -1.95 -6.06
CA ARG A 15 -18.27 -0.58 -5.95
C ARG A 15 -17.45 0.44 -6.74
N LEU A 16 -16.14 0.24 -6.84
CA LEU A 16 -15.29 1.07 -7.69
C LEU A 16 -15.58 0.84 -9.17
N GLU A 17 -15.87 -0.39 -9.57
CA GLU A 17 -16.28 -0.74 -10.93
C GLU A 17 -17.63 -0.11 -11.30
N ASN A 18 -18.63 -0.20 -10.44
CA ASN A 18 -19.91 0.47 -10.63
C ASN A 18 -19.74 1.98 -10.79
N ALA A 19 -18.91 2.62 -9.95
CA ALA A 19 -18.62 4.04 -10.07
C ALA A 19 -17.83 4.38 -11.35
N ARG A 20 -17.01 3.46 -11.87
CA ARG A 20 -16.36 3.60 -13.18
C ARG A 20 -17.39 3.59 -14.31
N ASP A 21 -18.34 2.65 -14.28
CA ASP A 21 -19.37 2.48 -15.28
C ASP A 21 -20.35 3.67 -15.29
N ASP A 22 -20.55 4.32 -14.14
CA ASP A 22 -21.25 5.60 -14.02
C ASP A 22 -20.45 6.82 -14.57
N GLY A 23 -19.28 6.58 -15.17
CA GLY A 23 -18.49 7.62 -15.86
C GLY A 23 -17.47 8.34 -15.00
N SER A 24 -17.21 7.92 -13.76
CA SER A 24 -16.23 8.55 -12.89
C SER A 24 -14.78 8.29 -13.34
N LYS A 25 -14.09 9.35 -13.78
CA LYS A 25 -12.66 9.28 -14.14
C LYS A 25 -11.75 8.83 -12.98
N ARG A 26 -12.12 9.18 -11.74
CA ARG A 26 -11.37 8.78 -10.54
C ARG A 26 -11.56 7.31 -10.25
N ALA A 27 -12.76 6.78 -10.43
CA ALA A 27 -13.03 5.36 -10.27
C ALA A 27 -12.29 4.51 -11.32
N LYS A 28 -12.18 5.00 -12.57
CA LYS A 28 -11.37 4.33 -13.59
C LYS A 28 -9.90 4.19 -13.17
N ILE A 29 -9.32 5.23 -12.60
CA ILE A 29 -7.94 5.18 -12.09
C ILE A 29 -7.84 4.28 -10.86
N ALA A 30 -8.83 4.33 -9.96
CA ALA A 30 -8.85 3.49 -8.76
C ALA A 30 -8.94 1.99 -9.12
N VAL A 31 -9.79 1.61 -10.08
CA VAL A 31 -9.88 0.23 -10.60
C VAL A 31 -8.55 -0.20 -11.22
N TYR A 32 -7.92 0.66 -12.04
CA TYR A 32 -6.60 0.36 -12.60
C TYR A 32 -5.55 0.08 -11.51
N ILE A 33 -5.57 0.85 -10.40
CA ILE A 33 -4.66 0.64 -9.27
C ILE A 33 -4.96 -0.70 -8.57
N THR A 34 -6.22 -1.09 -8.42
CA THR A 34 -6.58 -2.38 -7.82
C THR A 34 -6.22 -3.56 -8.71
N GLU A 35 -6.32 -3.41 -10.03
CA GLU A 35 -5.86 -4.42 -11.00
C GLU A 35 -4.33 -4.60 -11.00
N HIS A 36 -3.58 -3.53 -10.66
CA HIS A 36 -2.11 -3.52 -10.58
C HIS A 36 -1.66 -3.25 -9.13
N PHE A 37 -2.29 -3.95 -8.19
CA PHE A 37 -2.13 -3.67 -6.77
C PHE A 37 -0.69 -3.90 -6.27
N ASP A 38 0.01 -4.90 -6.77
CA ASP A 38 1.39 -5.20 -6.38
C ASP A 38 2.35 -4.06 -6.74
N ASP A 39 2.22 -3.51 -7.94
CA ASP A 39 3.00 -2.35 -8.39
C ASP A 39 2.65 -1.10 -7.58
N ALA A 40 1.35 -0.91 -7.29
CA ALA A 40 0.88 0.18 -6.47
C ALA A 40 1.39 0.08 -5.03
N LEU A 41 1.37 -1.12 -4.45
CA LEU A 41 1.88 -1.39 -3.12
C LEU A 41 3.39 -1.10 -3.04
N SER A 42 4.16 -1.57 -4.02
CA SER A 42 5.60 -1.30 -4.13
C SER A 42 5.88 0.21 -4.22
N ALA A 43 5.13 0.94 -5.05
CA ALA A 43 5.24 2.40 -5.16
C ALA A 43 4.92 3.12 -3.85
N ILE A 44 3.85 2.70 -3.17
CA ILE A 44 3.42 3.27 -1.89
C ILE A 44 4.47 3.02 -0.81
N LEU A 45 5.01 1.80 -0.73
CA LEU A 45 6.05 1.42 0.24
C LEU A 45 7.33 2.23 0.03
N ILE A 46 7.81 2.33 -1.20
CA ILE A 46 8.99 3.13 -1.54
C ILE A 46 8.74 4.60 -1.19
N GLY A 47 7.61 5.16 -1.61
CA GLY A 47 7.24 6.54 -1.32
C GLY A 47 7.13 6.82 0.18
N ASN A 48 6.54 5.91 0.94
CA ASN A 48 6.42 6.02 2.39
C ASN A 48 7.79 6.03 3.08
N ASN A 49 8.69 5.14 2.67
CA ASN A 49 10.05 5.08 3.19
C ASN A 49 10.85 6.36 2.89
N ILE A 50 10.76 6.88 1.66
CA ILE A 50 11.42 8.14 1.29
C ILE A 50 10.94 9.29 2.19
N VAL A 51 9.62 9.41 2.39
CA VAL A 51 9.03 10.46 3.22
C VAL A 51 9.46 10.29 4.69
N ASN A 52 9.43 9.08 5.23
CA ASN A 52 9.81 8.81 6.63
C ASN A 52 11.28 9.09 6.89
N ILE A 53 12.18 8.67 6.00
CA ILE A 53 13.63 8.94 6.11
C ILE A 53 13.87 10.45 6.02
N SER A 54 13.24 11.13 5.07
CA SER A 54 13.38 12.58 4.91
C SER A 54 12.87 13.34 6.13
N ALA A 55 11.71 12.96 6.66
CA ALA A 55 11.13 13.56 7.86
C ALA A 55 12.04 13.38 9.08
N SER A 56 12.56 12.17 9.30
CA SER A 56 13.49 11.88 10.41
C SER A 56 14.79 12.66 10.28
N SER A 57 15.33 12.78 9.06
CA SER A 57 16.55 13.56 8.81
C SER A 57 16.34 15.05 9.08
N LEU A 58 15.23 15.61 8.59
CA LEU A 58 14.89 17.02 8.86
C LEU A 58 14.67 17.28 10.35
N ALA A 59 13.99 16.36 11.04
CA ALA A 59 13.78 16.43 12.46
C ALA A 59 15.10 16.47 13.24
N THR A 60 16.01 15.57 12.92
CA THR A 60 17.34 15.53 13.55
C THR A 60 18.06 16.86 13.36
N ILE A 61 18.08 17.41 12.14
CA ILE A 61 18.71 18.71 11.87
C ILE A 61 18.06 19.83 12.69
N LEU A 62 16.72 19.86 12.77
CA LEU A 62 16.00 20.89 13.52
C LEU A 62 16.29 20.80 15.03
N VAL A 63 16.25 19.59 15.59
CA VAL A 63 16.54 19.37 17.03
C VAL A 63 17.99 19.74 17.34
N THR A 64 18.94 19.31 16.51
CA THR A 64 20.36 19.66 16.70
C THR A 64 20.58 21.18 16.68
N ARG A 65 19.96 21.86 15.72
CA ARG A 65 20.10 23.34 15.62
C ARG A 65 19.42 24.10 16.77
N ALA A 66 18.28 23.59 17.26
CA ALA A 66 17.48 24.29 18.27
C ALA A 66 17.97 24.01 19.70
N PHE A 67 18.38 22.78 19.98
CA PHE A 67 18.65 22.30 21.35
C PHE A 67 20.07 21.72 21.56
N GLY A 68 20.83 21.55 20.46
CA GLY A 68 22.17 20.97 20.51
C GLY A 68 22.15 19.44 20.44
N ASP A 69 23.33 18.85 20.21
CA ASP A 69 23.52 17.41 19.98
C ASP A 69 23.06 16.53 21.15
N MET A 70 23.11 17.02 22.35
CA MET A 70 22.74 16.29 23.57
C MET A 70 21.26 15.86 23.56
N TYR A 71 20.39 16.63 22.91
CA TYR A 71 18.95 16.40 22.93
C TYR A 71 18.44 15.67 21.67
N VAL A 72 19.30 15.33 20.72
CA VAL A 72 18.93 14.69 19.44
C VAL A 72 18.18 13.38 19.68
N GLY A 73 18.64 12.53 20.59
CA GLY A 73 17.99 11.25 20.86
C GLY A 73 16.56 11.40 21.40
N VAL A 74 16.37 12.29 22.37
CA VAL A 74 15.06 12.54 22.98
C VAL A 74 14.12 13.25 21.99
N GLY A 75 14.61 14.27 21.29
CA GLY A 75 13.83 15.02 20.32
C GLY A 75 13.39 14.16 19.13
N THR A 76 14.29 13.33 18.59
CA THR A 76 13.97 12.37 17.53
C THR A 76 12.97 11.32 18.01
N GLY A 77 13.11 10.81 19.25
CA GLY A 77 12.17 9.86 19.84
C GLY A 77 10.75 10.43 19.97
N ILE A 78 10.60 11.64 20.48
CA ILE A 78 9.30 12.32 20.58
C ILE A 78 8.70 12.53 19.20
N LEU A 79 9.49 13.01 18.24
CA LEU A 79 9.02 13.24 16.89
C LEU A 79 8.60 11.95 16.19
N THR A 80 9.36 10.87 16.39
CA THR A 80 9.00 9.54 15.85
C THR A 80 7.65 9.09 16.39
N LEU A 81 7.37 9.26 17.69
CA LEU A 81 6.07 8.95 18.28
C LEU A 81 4.94 9.80 17.66
N LEU A 82 5.17 11.10 17.45
CA LEU A 82 4.20 11.98 16.83
C LEU A 82 3.91 11.57 15.38
N VAL A 83 4.95 11.29 14.61
CA VAL A 83 4.82 10.82 13.22
C VAL A 83 4.09 9.46 13.18
N LEU A 84 4.40 8.55 14.09
CA LEU A 84 3.74 7.24 14.17
C LEU A 84 2.23 7.40 14.45
N ILE A 85 1.86 8.21 15.43
CA ILE A 85 0.46 8.40 15.83
C ILE A 85 -0.32 9.13 14.74
N PHE A 86 0.17 10.31 14.33
CA PHE A 86 -0.58 11.20 13.43
C PHE A 86 -0.32 10.93 11.95
N GLY A 87 0.86 10.44 11.59
CA GLY A 87 1.25 10.17 10.20
C GLY A 87 0.98 8.74 9.74
N GLU A 88 0.87 7.79 10.66
CA GLU A 88 0.75 6.38 10.31
C GLU A 88 -0.51 5.72 10.90
N ILE A 89 -0.66 5.65 12.21
CA ILE A 89 -1.76 4.91 12.85
C ILE A 89 -3.11 5.56 12.57
N THR A 90 -3.26 6.85 12.87
CA THR A 90 -4.54 7.57 12.71
C THR A 90 -5.02 7.60 11.25
N PRO A 91 -4.17 7.91 10.25
CA PRO A 91 -4.58 7.87 8.86
C PRO A 91 -4.93 6.46 8.36
N LYS A 92 -4.24 5.40 8.81
CA LYS A 92 -4.57 4.01 8.47
C LYS A 92 -5.95 3.63 9.00
N THR A 93 -6.22 3.91 10.26
CA THR A 93 -7.52 3.61 10.88
C THR A 93 -8.67 4.35 10.17
N SER A 94 -8.46 5.63 9.85
CA SER A 94 -9.44 6.42 9.10
C SER A 94 -9.68 5.85 7.69
N ALA A 95 -8.62 5.37 7.02
CA ALA A 95 -8.71 4.80 5.69
C ALA A 95 -9.45 3.46 5.66
N THR A 96 -9.38 2.68 6.73
CA THR A 96 -10.17 1.44 6.86
C THR A 96 -11.66 1.74 6.95
N LEU A 97 -12.04 2.79 7.70
CA LEU A 97 -13.45 3.16 7.88
C LEU A 97 -14.08 3.77 6.62
N TYR A 98 -13.32 4.52 5.85
CA TYR A 98 -13.77 5.25 4.66
C TYR A 98 -13.00 4.84 3.40
N SER A 99 -12.72 3.55 3.23
CA SER A 99 -11.81 3.01 2.21
C SER A 99 -12.16 3.44 0.79
N GLU A 100 -13.42 3.36 0.39
CA GLU A 100 -13.87 3.73 -0.98
C GLU A 100 -13.67 5.21 -1.29
N THR A 101 -14.11 6.08 -0.38
CA THR A 101 -13.97 7.54 -0.55
C THR A 101 -12.50 7.95 -0.59
N MET A 102 -11.67 7.32 0.25
CA MET A 102 -10.23 7.56 0.29
C MET A 102 -9.52 6.98 -0.91
N ALA A 103 -9.89 5.78 -1.39
CA ALA A 103 -9.36 5.20 -2.62
C ALA A 103 -9.59 6.12 -3.83
N LEU A 104 -10.82 6.64 -4.00
CA LEU A 104 -11.15 7.59 -5.05
C LEU A 104 -10.38 8.93 -4.93
N ARG A 105 -10.14 9.37 -3.69
CA ARG A 105 -9.39 10.60 -3.44
C ARG A 105 -7.90 10.45 -3.72
N PHE A 106 -7.34 9.31 -3.34
CA PHE A 106 -5.92 9.00 -3.51
C PHE A 106 -5.57 8.38 -4.87
N ALA A 107 -6.55 7.96 -5.67
CA ALA A 107 -6.33 7.33 -6.97
C ALA A 107 -5.37 8.13 -7.86
N LYS A 108 -5.63 9.42 -8.06
CA LYS A 108 -4.81 10.26 -8.94
C LYS A 108 -3.37 10.46 -8.43
N PRO A 109 -3.13 10.88 -7.17
CA PRO A 109 -1.76 11.02 -6.66
C PRO A 109 -1.00 9.69 -6.64
N ILE A 110 -1.63 8.56 -6.27
CA ILE A 110 -0.97 7.26 -6.29
C ILE A 110 -0.59 6.84 -7.70
N TYR A 111 -1.48 7.01 -8.67
CA TYR A 111 -1.17 6.74 -10.07
C TYR A 111 0.03 7.55 -10.58
N MET A 112 0.12 8.83 -10.21
CA MET A 112 1.28 9.66 -10.55
C MET A 112 2.58 9.15 -9.91
N ILE A 113 2.51 8.74 -8.64
CA ILE A 113 3.66 8.15 -7.92
C ILE A 113 4.08 6.84 -8.59
N MET A 114 3.15 5.96 -8.95
CA MET A 114 3.43 4.72 -9.68
C MET A 114 4.18 5.01 -10.99
N GLN A 115 3.71 5.97 -11.79
CA GLN A 115 4.37 6.32 -13.05
C GLN A 115 5.79 6.84 -12.86
N VAL A 116 6.01 7.70 -11.86
CA VAL A 116 7.35 8.24 -11.56
C VAL A 116 8.28 7.16 -11.01
N LEU A 117 7.76 6.25 -10.19
CA LEU A 117 8.53 5.20 -9.55
C LEU A 117 8.64 3.91 -10.39
N THR A 118 7.96 3.80 -11.52
CA THR A 118 8.02 2.62 -12.41
C THR A 118 9.46 2.13 -12.66
N PRO A 119 10.46 2.96 -13.01
CA PRO A 119 11.82 2.47 -13.22
C PRO A 119 12.44 1.93 -11.92
N VAL A 120 12.11 2.52 -10.78
CA VAL A 120 12.61 2.07 -9.47
C VAL A 120 11.95 0.76 -9.06
N ILE A 121 10.64 0.64 -9.26
CA ILE A 121 9.86 -0.58 -8.99
C ILE A 121 10.45 -1.73 -9.79
N PHE A 122 10.67 -1.55 -11.09
CA PHE A 122 11.25 -2.57 -11.94
C PHE A 122 12.64 -3.07 -11.45
N ILE A 123 13.48 -2.17 -10.95
CA ILE A 123 14.78 -2.54 -10.37
C ILE A 123 14.60 -3.33 -9.08
N VAL A 124 13.72 -2.87 -8.19
CA VAL A 124 13.43 -3.50 -6.90
C VAL A 124 12.85 -4.90 -7.11
N ASP A 125 11.90 -5.05 -8.04
CA ASP A 125 11.28 -6.34 -8.36
C ASP A 125 12.29 -7.35 -8.93
N LYS A 126 13.18 -6.90 -9.83
CA LYS A 126 14.26 -7.75 -10.33
C LYS A 126 15.23 -8.19 -9.23
N LEU A 127 15.59 -7.28 -8.33
CA LEU A 127 16.43 -7.60 -7.18
C LEU A 127 15.73 -8.58 -6.23
N SER A 128 14.46 -8.33 -5.93
CA SER A 128 13.63 -9.20 -5.09
C SER A 128 13.50 -10.61 -5.68
N GLN A 129 13.21 -10.72 -6.98
CA GLN A 129 13.17 -12.01 -7.67
C GLN A 129 14.54 -12.71 -7.67
N GLY A 130 15.63 -11.96 -7.78
CA GLY A 130 16.98 -12.51 -7.65
C GLY A 130 17.25 -13.11 -6.28
N VAL A 131 16.84 -12.42 -5.21
CA VAL A 131 16.96 -12.91 -3.83
C VAL A 131 16.06 -14.13 -3.59
N LEU A 132 14.82 -14.13 -4.08
CA LEU A 132 13.90 -15.26 -3.97
C LEU A 132 14.45 -16.51 -4.68
N ARG A 133 15.04 -16.33 -5.86
CA ARG A 133 15.72 -17.43 -6.58
C ARG A 133 16.90 -17.98 -5.79
N LEU A 134 17.69 -17.12 -5.16
CA LEU A 134 18.82 -17.54 -4.31
C LEU A 134 18.36 -18.32 -3.07
N LEU A 135 17.19 -17.96 -2.52
CA LEU A 135 16.55 -18.65 -1.40
C LEU A 135 15.75 -19.89 -1.82
N HIS A 136 15.80 -20.30 -3.10
CA HIS A 136 15.03 -21.43 -3.66
C HIS A 136 13.50 -21.30 -3.43
N VAL A 137 12.98 -20.10 -3.28
CA VAL A 137 11.55 -19.81 -3.19
C VAL A 137 11.03 -19.51 -4.59
N ASP A 138 10.12 -20.36 -5.07
CA ASP A 138 9.51 -20.18 -6.39
C ASP A 138 8.32 -19.19 -6.27
N PRO A 139 8.42 -17.97 -6.81
CA PRO A 139 7.38 -16.96 -6.66
C PRO A 139 6.05 -17.36 -7.35
N ASN A 140 6.09 -18.26 -8.34
CA ASN A 140 4.90 -18.73 -9.05
C ASN A 140 4.06 -19.73 -8.24
N LYS A 141 4.65 -20.45 -7.28
CA LYS A 141 3.89 -21.41 -6.45
C LYS A 141 2.81 -20.77 -5.57
N LYS A 142 2.91 -19.48 -5.25
CA LYS A 142 1.88 -18.79 -4.46
C LYS A 142 0.61 -18.51 -5.25
N GLN A 143 0.72 -18.24 -6.55
CA GLN A 143 -0.44 -17.99 -7.40
C GLN A 143 -1.24 -19.28 -7.65
N ASP A 144 -0.56 -20.39 -7.90
CA ASP A 144 -1.21 -21.66 -8.15
C ASP A 144 -1.90 -22.25 -6.90
N ALA A 145 -1.29 -22.11 -5.72
CA ALA A 145 -1.85 -22.60 -4.47
C ALA A 145 -3.10 -21.84 -4.00
N ILE A 146 -3.14 -20.52 -4.20
CA ILE A 146 -4.32 -19.69 -3.86
C ILE A 146 -5.47 -20.03 -4.80
N THR A 147 -5.20 -20.22 -6.08
CA THR A 147 -6.23 -20.55 -7.08
C THR A 147 -6.84 -21.94 -6.85
N GLU A 148 -6.05 -22.94 -6.45
CA GLU A 148 -6.57 -24.28 -6.13
C GLU A 148 -7.41 -24.30 -4.86
N ASP A 149 -6.99 -23.60 -3.80
CA ASP A 149 -7.75 -23.52 -2.55
C ASP A 149 -9.04 -22.69 -2.69
N GLU A 150 -9.03 -21.61 -3.46
CA GLU A 150 -10.24 -20.83 -3.77
C GLU A 150 -11.22 -21.64 -4.61
N LEU A 151 -10.76 -22.36 -5.62
CA LEU A 151 -11.60 -23.25 -6.44
C LEU A 151 -12.20 -24.37 -5.61
N ARG A 152 -11.44 -24.96 -4.67
CA ARG A 152 -11.93 -26.00 -3.78
C ARG A 152 -13.03 -25.50 -2.87
N THR A 153 -12.85 -24.31 -2.29
CA THR A 153 -13.84 -23.66 -1.41
C THR A 153 -15.12 -23.33 -2.18
N ILE A 154 -15.02 -22.82 -3.42
CA ILE A 154 -16.18 -22.52 -4.26
C ILE A 154 -16.94 -23.80 -4.62
N VAL A 155 -16.25 -24.89 -4.93
CA VAL A 155 -16.87 -26.19 -5.26
C VAL A 155 -17.52 -26.80 -4.01
N GLU A 156 -16.92 -26.72 -2.84
CA GLU A 156 -17.54 -27.21 -1.58
C GLU A 156 -18.80 -26.44 -1.22
N VAL A 157 -18.78 -25.10 -1.29
CA VAL A 157 -19.94 -24.24 -0.99
C VAL A 157 -21.08 -24.51 -2.01
N SER A 158 -20.76 -24.70 -3.28
CA SER A 158 -21.80 -25.02 -4.30
C SER A 158 -22.39 -26.41 -4.14
N HIS A 159 -21.66 -27.37 -3.54
CA HIS A 159 -22.22 -28.70 -3.23
C HIS A 159 -23.15 -28.71 -2.00
N GLU A 160 -22.91 -27.84 -1.03
CA GLU A 160 -23.81 -27.70 0.13
C GLU A 160 -25.14 -27.02 -0.24
N GLU A 161 -25.14 -26.05 -1.17
CA GLU A 161 -26.38 -25.38 -1.62
C GLU A 161 -27.29 -26.27 -2.50
N VAL A 162 -26.77 -27.33 -3.09
CA VAL A 162 -27.56 -28.26 -3.97
C VAL A 162 -28.23 -29.37 -3.15
N GLN A 163 -27.91 -29.53 -1.87
CA GLN A 163 -28.49 -30.57 -0.99
C GLN A 163 -29.60 -30.07 -0.06
N LEU A 164 -30.06 -28.83 -0.20
CA LEU A 164 -31.24 -28.25 0.48
C LEU A 164 -32.39 -28.05 -0.53
#